data_d9025a53b1e3c273188bc41240acd78d
#
_entry.id   d9025a53b1e3c273188bc41240acd78d
#
_cell.length_a   1.000
_cell.length_b   1.000
_cell.length_c   1.000
_cell.angle_alpha   90.00
_cell.angle_beta   90.00
_cell.angle_gamma   90.00
#
_symmetry.space_group_name_H-M   'P 1'
#
loop_
_entity.id
_entity.type
_entity.pdbx_description
1 polymer ?
#
loop_
_entity_poly.entity_id
_entity_poly.type
_entity_poly.pdbx_seq_one_letter_code
_entity_poly.pdbx_strand_id
1 'polypeptide(L)'
;MTLVEVVRAQGHENVSGEHASTLEVTSDDFLTPAGDCILAIEADRVPSDFDSEFVTACQAADATITATIEVGEQTVTVTGTGHPDLSFENDRSHVLRTSDYVDDRTVMVNADAAAGDVDRDLVDALADGSEATLTLSVEPSNE
;
A
#
# COMPACT_ATOMS: atom_id res chain seq x y z
N MET A 1 -20.15 -1.50 -7.22
CA MET A 1 -19.46 -0.21 -7.44
C MET A 1 -18.08 -0.27 -6.82
N THR A 2 -17.06 0.16 -7.55
CA THR A 2 -15.68 0.15 -7.07
C THR A 2 -15.28 1.56 -6.70
N LEU A 3 -14.71 1.73 -5.51
CA LEU A 3 -14.19 3.02 -5.06
C LEU A 3 -12.66 2.98 -5.14
N VAL A 4 -12.03 4.09 -5.52
CA VAL A 4 -10.61 4.12 -5.85
C VAL A 4 -9.94 5.34 -5.23
N GLU A 5 -8.72 5.14 -4.69
CA GLU A 5 -7.84 6.22 -4.23
C GLU A 5 -6.48 6.04 -4.90
N VAL A 6 -5.90 7.13 -5.36
CA VAL A 6 -4.62 7.11 -6.08
C VAL A 6 -3.59 7.92 -5.31
N VAL A 7 -2.40 7.33 -5.13
CA VAL A 7 -1.28 7.94 -4.41
C VAL A 7 -0.06 7.89 -5.32
N ARG A 8 0.62 9.02 -5.49
CA ARG A 8 1.87 9.08 -6.25
C ARG A 8 3.04 9.21 -5.29
N ALA A 9 4.10 8.47 -5.58
CA ALA A 9 5.28 8.42 -4.73
C ALA A 9 6.50 8.17 -5.61
N GLN A 10 7.66 7.98 -4.99
CA GLN A 10 8.88 7.70 -5.75
C GLN A 10 9.78 6.74 -4.99
N GLY A 11 10.68 6.11 -5.71
CA GLY A 11 11.65 5.20 -5.12
C GLY A 11 12.78 5.94 -4.42
N HIS A 12 13.72 5.16 -3.89
CA HIS A 12 14.88 5.68 -3.15
C HIS A 12 15.98 4.63 -3.20
N GLU A 13 17.23 5.08 -3.19
CA GLU A 13 18.37 4.17 -3.32
C GLU A 13 18.41 3.08 -2.25
N ASN A 14 17.76 3.28 -1.11
CA ASN A 14 17.71 2.30 -0.02
C ASN A 14 16.53 1.33 -0.11
N VAL A 15 15.74 1.37 -1.18
CA VAL A 15 14.64 0.42 -1.36
C VAL A 15 15.23 -0.97 -1.56
N SER A 16 14.90 -1.91 -0.66
CA SER A 16 15.33 -3.29 -0.79
C SER A 16 14.17 -4.25 -0.99
N GLY A 17 12.98 -3.91 -0.46
CA GLY A 17 11.78 -4.69 -0.68
C GLY A 17 11.92 -6.14 -0.24
N GLU A 18 12.46 -6.37 0.95
CA GLU A 18 12.76 -7.73 1.43
C GLU A 18 11.85 -8.23 2.54
N HIS A 19 10.98 -7.39 3.07
CA HIS A 19 10.17 -7.75 4.22
C HIS A 19 9.18 -8.87 3.88
N ALA A 20 9.03 -9.83 4.79
CA ALA A 20 8.27 -11.06 4.51
C ALA A 20 6.77 -10.91 4.76
N SER A 21 6.30 -9.90 5.49
CA SER A 21 4.91 -9.83 5.92
C SER A 21 4.21 -8.50 5.66
N THR A 22 4.95 -7.43 5.33
CA THR A 22 4.34 -6.12 5.07
C THR A 22 4.94 -5.46 3.84
N LEU A 23 4.17 -4.52 3.28
CA LEU A 23 4.57 -3.66 2.19
C LEU A 23 4.09 -2.27 2.53
N GLU A 24 4.97 -1.27 2.43
CA GLU A 24 4.66 0.08 2.88
C GLU A 24 5.02 1.12 1.83
N VAL A 25 4.16 2.16 1.73
CA VAL A 25 4.43 3.38 0.97
C VAL A 25 4.27 4.54 1.96
N THR A 26 5.28 5.39 2.06
CA THR A 26 5.31 6.44 3.07
C THR A 26 5.41 7.83 2.45
N SER A 27 4.88 8.83 3.16
CA SER A 27 5.07 10.23 2.79
C SER A 27 6.41 10.80 3.28
N ASP A 28 7.16 10.07 4.08
CA ASP A 28 8.49 10.51 4.52
C ASP A 28 9.36 10.83 3.30
N ASP A 29 10.29 11.77 3.48
CA ASP A 29 11.23 12.14 2.41
C ASP A 29 12.58 11.45 2.56
N PHE A 30 12.64 10.39 3.35
CA PHE A 30 13.86 9.64 3.59
C PHE A 30 13.54 8.15 3.75
N LEU A 31 14.56 7.32 3.59
CA LEU A 31 14.46 5.87 3.78
C LEU A 31 15.82 5.37 4.27
N THR A 32 15.80 4.57 5.34
CA THR A 32 17.02 3.93 5.84
C THR A 32 17.05 2.47 5.39
N PRO A 33 18.23 1.83 5.35
CA PRO A 33 18.30 0.40 4.97
C PRO A 33 17.47 -0.53 5.88
N ALA A 34 17.15 -0.09 7.09
CA ALA A 34 16.31 -0.89 8.01
C ALA A 34 14.86 -0.93 7.59
N GLY A 35 14.41 -0.03 6.72
CA GLY A 35 13.01 0.03 6.27
C GLY A 35 12.77 -0.89 5.09
N ASP A 36 12.97 -2.18 5.25
CA ASP A 36 12.91 -3.14 4.15
C ASP A 36 11.51 -3.46 3.66
N CYS A 37 10.46 -2.96 4.31
CA CYS A 37 9.09 -3.08 3.82
C CYS A 37 8.67 -1.90 2.94
N ILE A 38 9.42 -0.81 2.94
CA ILE A 38 9.05 0.42 2.24
C ILE A 38 9.50 0.32 0.78
N LEU A 39 8.54 0.44 -0.14
CA LEU A 39 8.81 0.41 -1.57
C LEU A 39 8.90 1.79 -2.19
N ALA A 40 8.23 2.79 -1.60
CA ALA A 40 8.22 4.15 -2.16
C ALA A 40 8.08 5.17 -1.05
N ILE A 41 8.62 6.36 -1.29
CA ILE A 41 8.62 7.48 -0.35
C ILE A 41 8.00 8.70 -1.02
N GLU A 42 7.84 9.77 -0.25
CA GLU A 42 7.32 11.05 -0.72
C GLU A 42 5.92 10.91 -1.32
N ALA A 43 5.10 10.04 -0.72
CA ALA A 43 3.71 9.88 -1.16
C ALA A 43 2.99 11.22 -1.05
N ASP A 44 2.23 11.58 -2.09
CA ASP A 44 1.53 12.86 -2.15
C ASP A 44 0.22 12.85 -1.39
N ARG A 45 -0.24 11.69 -0.95
CA ARG A 45 -1.45 11.55 -0.14
C ARG A 45 -1.22 10.47 0.90
N VAL A 46 -1.91 10.59 2.01
CA VAL A 46 -1.79 9.66 3.14
C VAL A 46 -3.19 9.11 3.46
N PRO A 47 -3.27 8.04 4.27
CA PRO A 47 -4.58 7.45 4.56
C PRO A 47 -5.63 8.45 5.04
N SER A 48 -5.24 9.42 5.87
CA SER A 48 -6.18 10.41 6.39
C SER A 48 -6.74 11.35 5.31
N ASP A 49 -6.17 11.34 4.11
CA ASP A 49 -6.66 12.13 2.98
C ASP A 49 -7.75 11.42 2.19
N PHE A 50 -7.99 10.14 2.47
CA PHE A 50 -8.91 9.33 1.65
C PHE A 50 -10.36 9.72 1.91
N ASP A 51 -11.18 9.55 0.88
CA ASP A 51 -12.62 9.83 0.93
C ASP A 51 -13.28 8.95 1.98
N SER A 52 -14.21 9.53 2.76
CA SER A 52 -14.90 8.79 3.81
C SER A 52 -15.70 7.61 3.26
N GLU A 53 -16.21 7.69 2.03
CA GLU A 53 -16.90 6.54 1.43
C GLU A 53 -15.95 5.38 1.18
N PHE A 54 -14.73 5.68 0.74
CA PHE A 54 -13.71 4.65 0.55
C PHE A 54 -13.37 3.99 1.89
N VAL A 55 -13.14 4.80 2.91
CA VAL A 55 -12.78 4.29 4.23
C VAL A 55 -13.90 3.39 4.78
N THR A 56 -15.14 3.85 4.67
CA THR A 56 -16.29 3.07 5.16
C THR A 56 -16.39 1.73 4.44
N ALA A 57 -16.18 1.73 3.12
CA ALA A 57 -16.24 0.48 2.35
C ALA A 57 -15.15 -0.51 2.78
N CYS A 58 -13.96 0.01 3.14
CA CYS A 58 -12.86 -0.84 3.60
C CYS A 58 -13.10 -1.44 4.98
N GLN A 59 -14.03 -0.91 5.74
CA GLN A 59 -14.29 -1.37 7.11
C GLN A 59 -15.17 -2.61 7.16
N ALA A 60 -15.58 -3.15 6.03
CA ALA A 60 -16.31 -4.41 5.96
C ALA A 60 -15.30 -5.56 5.84
N ALA A 61 -15.41 -6.57 6.70
CA ALA A 61 -14.45 -7.68 6.71
C ALA A 61 -14.48 -8.50 5.42
N ASP A 62 -15.59 -8.49 4.70
CA ASP A 62 -15.72 -9.22 3.44
C ASP A 62 -15.50 -8.34 2.19
N ALA A 63 -15.11 -7.10 2.38
CA ALA A 63 -14.73 -6.26 1.25
C ALA A 63 -13.40 -6.75 0.68
N THR A 64 -13.25 -6.65 -0.64
CA THR A 64 -11.98 -6.96 -1.31
C THR A 64 -11.25 -5.66 -1.60
N ILE A 65 -10.01 -5.57 -1.13
CA ILE A 65 -9.17 -4.40 -1.37
C ILE A 65 -8.03 -4.83 -2.29
N THR A 66 -7.80 -4.07 -3.35
CA THR A 66 -6.73 -4.34 -4.30
C THR A 66 -5.79 -3.14 -4.36
N ALA A 67 -4.50 -3.41 -4.25
CA ALA A 67 -3.46 -2.40 -4.40
C ALA A 67 -2.68 -2.70 -5.68
N THR A 68 -2.59 -1.71 -6.58
CA THR A 68 -1.81 -1.82 -7.80
C THR A 68 -0.70 -0.81 -7.73
N ILE A 69 0.54 -1.27 -7.89
CA ILE A 69 1.72 -0.39 -7.88
C ILE A 69 2.30 -0.42 -9.27
N GLU A 70 2.35 0.75 -9.92
CA GLU A 70 2.88 0.90 -11.27
C GLU A 70 4.18 1.67 -11.23
N VAL A 71 5.23 1.10 -11.85
CA VAL A 71 6.56 1.71 -11.92
C VAL A 71 7.02 1.57 -13.37
N GLY A 72 6.95 2.65 -14.14
CA GLY A 72 7.22 2.59 -15.56
C GLY A 72 6.23 1.65 -16.25
N GLU A 73 6.74 0.63 -16.92
CA GLU A 73 5.91 -0.36 -17.60
C GLU A 73 5.64 -1.59 -16.73
N GLN A 74 6.13 -1.59 -15.51
CA GLN A 74 5.96 -2.73 -14.62
C GLN A 74 4.81 -2.48 -13.66
N THR A 75 4.10 -3.53 -13.30
CA THR A 75 2.94 -3.45 -12.41
C THR A 75 2.93 -4.65 -11.48
N VAL A 76 2.62 -4.41 -10.22
CA VAL A 76 2.34 -5.48 -9.26
C VAL A 76 0.97 -5.23 -8.65
N THR A 77 0.22 -6.30 -8.44
CA THR A 77 -1.11 -6.24 -7.84
C THR A 77 -1.13 -7.09 -6.59
N VAL A 78 -1.60 -6.51 -5.50
CA VAL A 78 -1.74 -7.18 -4.20
C VAL A 78 -3.19 -7.10 -3.79
N THR A 79 -3.78 -8.23 -3.43
CA THR A 79 -5.18 -8.30 -3.06
C THR A 79 -5.32 -8.80 -1.62
N GLY A 80 -6.19 -8.16 -0.88
CA GLY A 80 -6.49 -8.55 0.49
C GLY A 80 -7.93 -8.18 0.84
N THR A 81 -8.20 -8.04 2.11
CA THR A 81 -9.56 -7.77 2.58
C THR A 81 -9.60 -6.56 3.48
N GLY A 82 -10.82 -6.05 3.71
CA GLY A 82 -11.08 -5.02 4.68
C GLY A 82 -11.13 -5.57 6.09
N HIS A 83 -11.35 -4.67 7.05
CA HIS A 83 -11.42 -5.03 8.46
C HIS A 83 -12.17 -3.91 9.20
N PRO A 84 -13.05 -4.24 10.16
CA PRO A 84 -13.82 -3.20 10.86
C PRO A 84 -12.97 -2.18 11.61
N ASP A 85 -11.74 -2.55 11.97
CA ASP A 85 -10.86 -1.66 12.75
C ASP A 85 -9.98 -0.78 11.88
N LEU A 86 -10.06 -0.87 10.55
CA LEU A 86 -9.30 0.02 9.66
C LEU A 86 -9.78 1.45 9.85
N SER A 87 -8.92 2.33 10.36
CA SER A 87 -9.31 3.70 10.66
C SER A 87 -8.89 4.69 9.58
N PHE A 88 -7.83 4.41 8.85
CA PHE A 88 -7.27 5.32 7.84
C PHE A 88 -6.96 6.69 8.44
N GLU A 89 -6.51 6.72 9.69
CA GLU A 89 -6.25 7.98 10.40
C GLU A 89 -4.79 8.39 10.36
N ASN A 90 -3.91 7.54 9.83
CA ASN A 90 -2.48 7.86 9.78
C ASN A 90 -2.22 8.96 8.76
N ASP A 91 -1.36 9.90 9.14
CA ASP A 91 -1.01 11.02 8.28
C ASP A 91 0.38 10.85 7.66
N ARG A 92 0.87 9.61 7.54
CA ARG A 92 2.23 9.37 7.05
C ARG A 92 2.37 8.16 6.12
N SER A 93 1.83 7.00 6.48
CA SER A 93 2.17 5.75 5.79
C SER A 93 0.95 4.90 5.46
N HIS A 94 1.09 4.15 4.36
CA HIS A 94 0.15 3.13 3.93
C HIS A 94 0.82 1.77 4.10
N VAL A 95 0.25 0.90 4.94
CA VAL A 95 0.83 -0.43 5.19
C VAL A 95 -0.16 -1.51 4.77
N LEU A 96 0.30 -2.40 3.89
CA LEU A 96 -0.43 -3.60 3.49
C LEU A 96 0.14 -4.76 4.30
N ARG A 97 -0.73 -5.56 4.91
CA ARG A 97 -0.31 -6.64 5.81
C ARG A 97 -0.84 -7.98 5.35
N THR A 98 0.04 -8.98 5.34
CA THR A 98 -0.38 -10.36 5.05
C THR A 98 -1.10 -10.99 6.24
N SER A 99 -0.93 -10.42 7.44
CA SER A 99 -1.66 -10.83 8.64
C SER A 99 -2.97 -10.05 8.77
N ASP A 100 -3.69 -10.26 9.84
CA ASP A 100 -4.90 -9.51 10.16
C ASP A 100 -4.66 -8.44 11.24
N TYR A 101 -3.41 -8.11 11.51
CA TYR A 101 -3.07 -7.05 12.46
C TYR A 101 -3.48 -5.69 11.89
N VAL A 102 -4.04 -4.84 12.74
CA VAL A 102 -4.50 -3.51 12.33
C VAL A 102 -3.95 -2.45 13.26
N ASP A 103 -3.36 -1.40 12.69
CA ASP A 103 -3.09 -0.15 13.39
C ASP A 103 -3.55 0.98 12.46
N ASP A 104 -3.27 2.24 12.83
CA ASP A 104 -3.78 3.37 12.04
C ASP A 104 -3.12 3.52 10.67
N ARG A 105 -2.01 2.83 10.40
CA ARG A 105 -1.33 2.82 9.10
C ARG A 105 -1.86 1.76 8.17
N THR A 106 -2.59 0.78 8.69
CA THR A 106 -3.02 -0.39 7.90
C THR A 106 -4.10 0.01 6.92
N VAL A 107 -3.89 -0.31 5.63
CA VAL A 107 -4.88 -0.05 4.58
C VAL A 107 -5.47 -1.34 4.01
N MET A 108 -4.92 -2.49 4.38
CA MET A 108 -5.37 -3.80 3.88
C MET A 108 -4.85 -4.88 4.83
N VAL A 109 -5.68 -5.88 5.12
CA VAL A 109 -5.23 -7.07 5.84
C VAL A 109 -5.37 -8.28 4.92
N ASN A 110 -4.78 -9.39 5.35
CA ASN A 110 -4.81 -10.65 4.62
C ASN A 110 -4.31 -10.48 3.17
N ALA A 111 -3.34 -9.61 2.96
CA ALA A 111 -2.76 -9.39 1.64
C ALA A 111 -2.10 -10.67 1.14
N ASP A 112 -2.18 -10.89 -0.16
CA ASP A 112 -1.61 -12.09 -0.78
C ASP A 112 -0.13 -11.95 -1.13
N ALA A 113 0.48 -10.81 -0.83
CA ALA A 113 1.90 -10.59 -1.07
C ALA A 113 2.42 -9.50 -0.13
N ALA A 114 3.72 -9.56 0.17
CA ALA A 114 4.43 -8.54 0.92
C ALA A 114 5.57 -8.00 0.06
N ALA A 115 6.36 -7.06 0.60
CA ALA A 115 7.44 -6.43 -0.17
C ALA A 115 8.40 -7.48 -0.75
N GLY A 116 8.73 -8.51 0.02
CA GLY A 116 9.65 -9.55 -0.43
C GLY A 116 9.14 -10.41 -1.58
N ASP A 117 7.83 -10.37 -1.86
CA ASP A 117 7.22 -11.14 -2.95
C ASP A 117 7.15 -10.34 -4.25
N VAL A 118 7.50 -9.06 -4.24
CA VAL A 118 7.42 -8.20 -5.41
C VAL A 118 8.55 -8.54 -6.38
N ASP A 119 8.25 -8.50 -7.68
CA ASP A 119 9.23 -8.75 -8.73
C ASP A 119 10.48 -7.89 -8.52
N ARG A 120 11.64 -8.52 -8.57
CA ARG A 120 12.92 -7.82 -8.31
C ARG A 120 13.21 -6.72 -9.33
N ASP A 121 12.74 -6.88 -10.58
CA ASP A 121 12.93 -5.83 -11.59
C ASP A 121 12.19 -4.55 -11.20
N LEU A 122 11.00 -4.69 -10.63
CA LEU A 122 10.24 -3.54 -10.14
C LEU A 122 10.93 -2.90 -8.94
N VAL A 123 11.42 -3.74 -8.01
CA VAL A 123 12.17 -3.24 -6.84
C VAL A 123 13.43 -2.51 -7.28
N ASP A 124 14.14 -3.05 -8.29
CA ASP A 124 15.36 -2.41 -8.80
C ASP A 124 15.06 -1.04 -9.40
N ALA A 125 13.94 -0.92 -10.13
CA ALA A 125 13.53 0.37 -10.68
C ALA A 125 13.25 1.39 -9.57
N LEU A 126 12.62 0.94 -8.48
CA LEU A 126 12.38 1.81 -7.33
C LEU A 126 13.69 2.18 -6.64
N ALA A 127 14.64 1.25 -6.56
CA ALA A 127 15.95 1.56 -6.00
C ALA A 127 16.71 2.58 -6.84
N ASP A 128 16.39 2.67 -8.13
CA ASP A 128 16.94 3.71 -9.00
C ASP A 128 16.22 5.05 -8.88
N GLY A 129 15.20 5.14 -8.02
CA GLY A 129 14.48 6.39 -7.78
C GLY A 129 13.28 6.62 -8.68
N SER A 130 12.83 5.61 -9.41
CA SER A 130 11.68 5.77 -10.33
C SER A 130 10.41 6.18 -9.59
N GLU A 131 9.54 6.89 -10.30
CA GLU A 131 8.23 7.23 -9.76
C GLU A 131 7.35 6.00 -9.67
N ALA A 132 6.45 6.00 -8.67
CA ALA A 132 5.50 4.92 -8.46
C ALA A 132 4.10 5.50 -8.28
N THR A 133 3.11 4.78 -8.78
CA THR A 133 1.70 5.11 -8.53
C THR A 133 1.07 3.94 -7.80
N LEU A 134 0.52 4.22 -6.62
CA LEU A 134 -0.23 3.24 -5.85
C LEU A 134 -1.71 3.55 -6.04
N THR A 135 -2.45 2.58 -6.56
CA THR A 135 -3.89 2.69 -6.70
C THR A 135 -4.53 1.69 -5.76
N LEU A 136 -5.32 2.17 -4.82
CA LEU A 136 -6.09 1.32 -3.92
C LEU A 136 -7.54 1.32 -4.39
N SER A 137 -8.11 0.14 -4.58
CA SER A 137 -9.51 0.03 -4.94
C SER A 137 -10.20 -0.92 -3.97
N VAL A 138 -11.46 -0.66 -3.68
CA VAL A 138 -12.25 -1.50 -2.81
C VAL A 138 -13.54 -1.87 -3.51
N GLU A 139 -13.85 -3.17 -3.48
CA GLU A 139 -15.14 -3.70 -3.89
C GLU A 139 -15.95 -3.89 -2.62
N PRO A 140 -16.96 -3.06 -2.37
CA PRO A 140 -17.79 -3.27 -1.18
C PRO A 140 -18.47 -4.62 -1.24
N SER A 141 -18.76 -5.17 -0.07
CA SER A 141 -19.49 -6.43 -0.03
C SER A 141 -20.88 -6.26 -0.61
N ASN A 142 -21.36 -7.32 -1.26
CA ASN A 142 -22.73 -7.34 -1.77
C ASN A 142 -23.64 -7.95 -0.71
N GLU A 143 -24.73 -7.31 -0.43
CA GLU A 143 -25.71 -7.94 0.42
C GLU A 143 -27.02 -8.02 -0.24
#